data_bfa31579f27ec5fe0a7b855743a42124
#
_entry.id   bfa31579f27ec5fe0a7b855743a42124
#
_cell.length_a   1.000
_cell.length_b   1.000
_cell.length_c   1.000
_cell.angle_alpha   90.00
_cell.angle_beta   90.00
_cell.angle_gamma   90.00
#
_symmetry.space_group_name_H-M   'P 1'
#
loop_
_entity.id
_entity.type
_entity.pdbx_description
1 polymer ?
#
loop_
_entity_poly.entity_id
_entity_poly.type
_entity_poly.pdbx_seq_one_letter_code
_entity_poly.pdbx_strand_id
1 'polypeptide(L)'
;KKGKRIAFITLGDPMLYSTFLYLYECVKETYPEIELEIIPGVTSVTAAAASAKLPLAEKDEVVSIIPSDLDPLLIEETAKHADTLVFMKCAYRIKELLPSLKRAGFTDNSTVALVKRCSNLEEKVLVGKLGDVLSWDIQEDYFSVAIVKRSEVPIHWKTNGDKK
;
A
#
# COMPACT_ATOMS: atom_id res chain seq x y z
N LYS A 1 34.05 -22.54 0.45
CA LYS A 1 33.78 -21.43 -0.53
C LYS A 1 33.79 -22.07 -1.92
N LYS A 2 32.61 -22.44 -2.45
CA LYS A 2 32.52 -23.17 -3.74
C LYS A 2 32.06 -22.25 -4.90
N GLY A 3 32.24 -20.92 -4.82
CA GLY A 3 31.89 -19.98 -5.89
C GLY A 3 30.43 -20.06 -6.39
N LYS A 4 29.48 -20.46 -5.51
CA LYS A 4 28.06 -20.56 -5.89
C LYS A 4 27.42 -19.17 -5.82
N ARG A 5 26.60 -18.84 -6.82
CA ARG A 5 25.67 -17.73 -6.75
C ARG A 5 24.37 -18.18 -6.11
N ILE A 6 23.85 -17.38 -5.19
CA ILE A 6 22.59 -17.64 -4.49
C ILE A 6 21.69 -16.43 -4.73
N ALA A 7 20.43 -16.65 -5.06
CA ALA A 7 19.44 -15.61 -5.18
C ALA A 7 18.38 -15.80 -4.10
N PHE A 8 18.09 -14.73 -3.36
CA PHE A 8 16.92 -14.64 -2.51
C PHE A 8 15.84 -13.85 -3.25
N ILE A 9 14.67 -14.44 -3.41
CA ILE A 9 13.54 -13.80 -4.10
C ILE A 9 12.49 -13.36 -3.10
N THR A 10 11.91 -12.18 -3.30
CA THR A 10 10.84 -11.62 -2.48
C THR A 10 9.77 -11.01 -3.37
N LEU A 11 8.56 -10.83 -2.84
CA LEU A 11 7.50 -10.10 -3.52
C LEU A 11 7.72 -8.59 -3.34
N GLY A 12 7.54 -7.82 -4.41
CA GLY A 12 7.71 -6.38 -4.39
C GLY A 12 9.19 -5.95 -4.38
N ASP A 13 9.48 -4.94 -3.62
CA ASP A 13 10.84 -4.40 -3.47
C ASP A 13 11.52 -4.94 -2.21
N PRO A 14 12.78 -5.39 -2.26
CA PRO A 14 13.46 -5.95 -1.09
C PRO A 14 13.72 -4.93 0.02
N MET A 15 13.68 -3.62 -0.27
CA MET A 15 14.00 -2.56 0.70
C MET A 15 12.77 -1.88 1.31
N LEU A 16 11.53 -2.31 0.94
CA LEU A 16 10.29 -1.73 1.48
C LEU A 16 9.46 -2.81 2.20
N TYR A 17 9.48 -2.81 3.54
CA TYR A 17 8.73 -3.74 4.40
C TYR A 17 8.94 -5.23 4.06
N SER A 18 10.13 -5.58 3.59
CA SER A 18 10.50 -6.93 3.19
C SER A 18 11.21 -7.67 4.32
N THR A 19 10.92 -8.97 4.45
CA THR A 19 11.67 -9.87 5.34
C THR A 19 13.13 -10.06 4.91
N PHE A 20 13.48 -9.66 3.69
CA PHE A 20 14.87 -9.66 3.22
C PHE A 20 15.79 -8.82 4.10
N LEU A 21 15.28 -7.74 4.71
CA LEU A 21 16.09 -6.86 5.57
C LEU A 21 16.72 -7.63 6.75
N TYR A 22 15.98 -8.56 7.36
CA TYR A 22 16.52 -9.40 8.44
C TYR A 22 17.63 -10.34 7.94
N LEU A 23 17.46 -10.89 6.73
CA LEU A 23 18.50 -11.72 6.11
C LEU A 23 19.74 -10.86 5.76
N TYR A 24 19.52 -9.67 5.23
CA TYR A 24 20.57 -8.73 4.87
C TYR A 24 21.44 -8.39 6.09
N GLU A 25 20.82 -8.01 7.21
CA GLU A 25 21.51 -7.70 8.46
C GLU A 25 22.31 -8.92 8.96
N CYS A 26 21.65 -10.08 9.05
CA CYS A 26 22.30 -11.33 9.49
C CYS A 26 23.52 -11.70 8.63
N VAL A 27 23.41 -11.59 7.30
CA VAL A 27 24.53 -11.91 6.40
C VAL A 27 25.67 -10.91 6.57
N LYS A 28 25.37 -9.60 6.70
CA LYS A 28 26.39 -8.58 6.90
C LYS A 28 27.14 -8.71 8.23
N GLU A 29 26.43 -9.10 9.27
CA GLU A 29 27.04 -9.34 10.59
C GLU A 29 27.90 -10.61 10.63
N THR A 30 27.39 -11.71 10.05
CA THR A 30 28.03 -13.02 10.15
C THR A 30 29.10 -13.26 9.09
N TYR A 31 28.88 -12.70 7.88
CA TYR A 31 29.73 -12.93 6.69
C TYR A 31 29.98 -11.61 5.95
N PRO A 32 30.70 -10.65 6.53
CA PRO A 32 30.88 -9.32 5.94
C PRO A 32 31.61 -9.34 4.59
N GLU A 33 32.33 -10.44 4.30
CA GLU A 33 33.02 -10.64 3.03
C GLU A 33 32.11 -11.06 1.87
N ILE A 34 30.83 -11.39 2.14
CA ILE A 34 29.90 -11.74 1.07
C ILE A 34 29.44 -10.46 0.37
N GLU A 35 29.65 -10.42 -0.93
CA GLU A 35 29.11 -9.37 -1.79
C GLU A 35 27.61 -9.64 -2.01
N LEU A 36 26.80 -8.62 -1.73
CA LEU A 36 25.34 -8.64 -1.90
C LEU A 36 24.95 -7.60 -2.95
N GLU A 37 24.27 -8.06 -3.98
CA GLU A 37 23.64 -7.20 -4.99
C GLU A 37 22.15 -7.12 -4.66
N ILE A 38 21.60 -5.90 -4.55
CA ILE A 38 20.19 -5.66 -4.30
C ILE A 38 19.56 -5.16 -5.59
N ILE A 39 18.62 -5.93 -6.11
CA ILE A 39 17.90 -5.58 -7.34
C ILE A 39 16.55 -5.00 -6.93
N PRO A 40 16.26 -3.71 -7.26
CA PRO A 40 14.98 -3.10 -6.91
C PRO A 40 13.83 -3.75 -7.65
N GLY A 41 12.65 -3.72 -7.02
CA GLY A 41 11.43 -4.29 -7.57
C GLY A 41 10.27 -3.30 -7.58
N VAL A 42 9.16 -3.69 -8.19
CA VAL A 42 7.92 -2.91 -8.16
C VAL A 42 7.24 -3.16 -6.82
N THR A 43 7.05 -2.10 -6.03
CA THR A 43 6.38 -2.19 -4.74
C THR A 43 4.88 -2.42 -4.89
N SER A 44 4.25 -3.06 -3.90
CA SER A 44 2.78 -3.18 -3.87
C SER A 44 2.07 -1.81 -3.85
N VAL A 45 2.73 -0.78 -3.34
CA VAL A 45 2.24 0.61 -3.31
C VAL A 45 2.02 1.14 -4.72
N THR A 46 3.06 1.09 -5.56
CA THR A 46 2.99 1.57 -6.95
C THR A 46 2.19 0.63 -7.85
N ALA A 47 2.27 -0.68 -7.61
CA ALA A 47 1.46 -1.66 -8.34
C ALA A 47 -0.04 -1.45 -8.08
N ALA A 48 -0.45 -1.25 -6.81
CA ALA A 48 -1.84 -0.98 -6.45
C ALA A 48 -2.35 0.33 -7.05
N ALA A 49 -1.52 1.38 -7.06
CA ALA A 49 -1.86 2.65 -7.70
C ALA A 49 -2.13 2.48 -9.20
N ALA A 50 -1.29 1.68 -9.89
CA ALA A 50 -1.47 1.36 -11.30
C ALA A 50 -2.74 0.54 -11.54
N SER A 51 -3.01 -0.50 -10.74
CA SER A 51 -4.24 -1.31 -10.85
C SER A 51 -5.49 -0.51 -10.58
N ALA A 52 -5.46 0.38 -9.58
CA ALA A 52 -6.56 1.29 -9.27
C ALA A 52 -6.65 2.46 -10.25
N LYS A 53 -5.63 2.67 -11.10
CA LYS A 53 -5.50 3.84 -11.98
C LYS A 53 -5.62 5.16 -11.21
N LEU A 54 -5.11 5.19 -10.00
CA LEU A 54 -5.16 6.33 -9.08
C LEU A 54 -3.72 6.81 -8.84
N PRO A 55 -3.35 8.03 -9.29
CA PRO A 55 -2.02 8.55 -9.07
C PRO A 55 -1.77 8.77 -7.57
N LEU A 56 -0.59 8.36 -7.09
CA LEU A 56 -0.21 8.55 -5.69
C LEU A 56 0.06 10.03 -5.38
N ALA A 57 0.74 10.71 -6.28
CA ALA A 57 1.04 12.13 -6.14
C ALA A 57 1.16 12.82 -7.48
N GLU A 58 0.81 14.10 -7.49
CA GLU A 58 1.03 15.04 -8.58
C GLU A 58 1.68 16.30 -8.01
N LYS A 59 2.63 16.87 -8.75
CA LYS A 59 3.32 18.13 -8.38
C LYS A 59 3.95 18.06 -6.97
N ASP A 60 3.42 18.84 -6.04
CA ASP A 60 3.90 19.05 -4.67
C ASP A 60 3.13 18.23 -3.62
N GLU A 61 2.26 17.31 -4.05
CA GLU A 61 1.52 16.45 -3.14
C GLU A 61 2.44 15.53 -2.33
N VAL A 62 2.16 15.41 -1.04
CA VAL A 62 2.88 14.56 -0.10
C VAL A 62 2.22 13.20 0.04
N VAL A 63 3.01 12.14 -0.11
CA VAL A 63 2.57 10.75 0.07
C VAL A 63 3.18 10.17 1.34
N SER A 64 2.35 9.58 2.19
CA SER A 64 2.80 8.81 3.34
C SER A 64 2.44 7.34 3.21
N ILE A 65 3.43 6.45 3.37
CA ILE A 65 3.23 5.00 3.40
C ILE A 65 3.21 4.57 4.87
N ILE A 66 2.11 3.95 5.28
CA ILE A 66 1.81 3.68 6.68
C ILE A 66 1.52 2.18 6.87
N PRO A 67 2.18 1.49 7.81
CA PRO A 67 1.73 0.19 8.28
C PRO A 67 0.34 0.32 8.90
N SER A 68 -0.59 -0.57 8.56
CA SER A 68 -1.97 -0.47 9.06
C SER A 68 -2.13 -0.76 10.55
N ASP A 69 -1.13 -1.40 11.17
CA ASP A 69 -1.07 -1.73 12.59
C ASP A 69 -0.54 -0.61 13.48
N LEU A 70 -0.20 0.54 12.90
CA LEU A 70 0.21 1.72 13.63
C LEU A 70 -0.93 2.24 14.53
N ASP A 71 -0.56 2.90 15.64
CA ASP A 71 -1.50 3.51 16.56
C ASP A 71 -2.39 4.54 15.84
N PRO A 72 -3.73 4.54 16.07
CA PRO A 72 -4.66 5.45 15.40
C PRO A 72 -4.35 6.95 15.59
N LEU A 73 -3.79 7.35 16.75
CA LEU A 73 -3.40 8.74 16.99
C LEU A 73 -2.19 9.13 16.13
N LEU A 74 -1.25 8.21 15.96
CA LEU A 74 -0.08 8.44 15.13
C LEU A 74 -0.46 8.47 13.64
N ILE A 75 -1.42 7.63 13.23
CA ILE A 75 -2.01 7.68 11.88
C ILE A 75 -2.68 9.04 11.64
N GLU A 76 -3.47 9.52 12.61
CA GLU A 76 -4.14 10.82 12.51
C GLU A 76 -3.13 11.96 12.36
N GLU A 77 -2.07 11.97 13.20
CA GLU A 77 -1.05 13.01 13.13
C GLU A 77 -0.31 12.99 11.78
N THR A 78 0.09 11.82 11.32
CA THR A 78 0.73 11.66 10.00
C THR A 78 -0.20 12.12 8.87
N ALA A 79 -1.48 11.80 8.98
CA ALA A 79 -2.49 12.11 7.98
C ALA A 79 -2.74 13.62 7.82
N LYS A 80 -2.52 14.44 8.86
CA LYS A 80 -2.66 15.90 8.78
C LYS A 80 -1.68 16.53 7.77
N HIS A 81 -0.55 15.88 7.54
CA HIS A 81 0.56 16.40 6.73
C HIS A 81 0.70 15.70 5.36
N ALA A 82 -0.25 14.84 5.00
CA ALA A 82 -0.20 14.10 3.74
C ALA A 82 -1.43 14.37 2.88
N ASP A 83 -1.24 14.41 1.57
CA ASP A 83 -2.30 14.49 0.59
C ASP A 83 -2.78 13.09 0.20
N THR A 84 -1.88 12.12 0.23
CA THR A 84 -2.17 10.72 -0.03
C THR A 84 -1.59 9.84 1.05
N LEU A 85 -2.41 8.94 1.57
CA LEU A 85 -2.01 7.90 2.51
C LEU A 85 -2.09 6.55 1.82
N VAL A 86 -1.05 5.75 1.99
CA VAL A 86 -1.03 4.38 1.50
C VAL A 86 -0.88 3.43 2.68
N PHE A 87 -1.91 2.66 2.95
CA PHE A 87 -1.93 1.67 4.02
C PHE A 87 -1.64 0.29 3.45
N MET A 88 -0.60 -0.36 3.98
CA MET A 88 -0.27 -1.73 3.61
C MET A 88 -0.97 -2.71 4.55
N LYS A 89 -1.40 -3.89 4.01
CA LYS A 89 -2.08 -4.95 4.77
C LYS A 89 -3.36 -4.45 5.47
N CYS A 90 -4.14 -3.60 4.80
CA CYS A 90 -5.16 -2.77 5.43
C CYS A 90 -6.60 -3.27 5.27
N ALA A 91 -6.88 -4.31 4.48
CA ALA A 91 -8.27 -4.68 4.16
C ALA A 91 -9.16 -4.87 5.40
N TYR A 92 -8.63 -5.41 6.47
CA TYR A 92 -9.38 -5.65 7.71
C TYR A 92 -9.58 -4.40 8.58
N ARG A 93 -8.75 -3.35 8.40
CA ARG A 93 -8.74 -2.16 9.27
C ARG A 93 -9.26 -0.89 8.63
N ILE A 94 -9.43 -0.84 7.32
CA ILE A 94 -9.75 0.44 6.64
C ILE A 94 -11.02 1.12 7.22
N LYS A 95 -12.02 0.34 7.62
CA LYS A 95 -13.25 0.88 8.24
C LYS A 95 -12.98 1.47 9.62
N GLU A 96 -12.06 0.90 10.40
CA GLU A 96 -11.68 1.37 11.73
C GLU A 96 -10.88 2.68 11.68
N LEU A 97 -10.18 2.93 10.57
CA LEU A 97 -9.37 4.14 10.39
C LEU A 97 -10.19 5.38 10.01
N LEU A 98 -11.43 5.21 9.56
CA LEU A 98 -12.28 6.32 9.10
C LEU A 98 -12.38 7.48 10.11
N PRO A 99 -12.59 7.26 11.43
CA PRO A 99 -12.66 8.36 12.38
C PRO A 99 -11.36 9.19 12.44
N SER A 100 -10.20 8.52 12.45
CA SER A 100 -8.90 9.20 12.48
C SER A 100 -8.64 9.98 11.19
N LEU A 101 -8.97 9.40 10.04
CA LEU A 101 -8.87 10.08 8.75
C LEU A 101 -9.74 11.33 8.69
N LYS A 102 -10.99 11.26 9.16
CA LYS A 102 -11.89 12.42 9.21
C LYS A 102 -11.36 13.51 10.14
N ARG A 103 -10.84 13.17 11.32
CA ARG A 103 -10.22 14.15 12.22
C ARG A 103 -8.96 14.79 11.62
N ALA A 104 -8.24 14.07 10.77
CA ALA A 104 -7.10 14.60 10.01
C ALA A 104 -7.50 15.46 8.80
N GLY A 105 -8.80 15.65 8.54
CA GLY A 105 -9.30 16.51 7.48
C GLY A 105 -9.60 15.82 6.14
N PHE A 106 -9.59 14.49 6.09
CA PHE A 106 -10.16 13.75 4.95
C PHE A 106 -11.68 13.80 5.04
N THR A 107 -12.34 14.00 3.91
CA THR A 107 -13.80 14.17 3.82
C THR A 107 -14.47 12.94 3.23
N ASP A 108 -15.79 12.89 3.29
CA ASP A 108 -16.57 11.83 2.63
C ASP A 108 -16.34 11.80 1.10
N ASN A 109 -15.93 12.92 0.50
CA ASN A 109 -15.57 12.99 -0.92
C ASN A 109 -14.12 12.61 -1.23
N SER A 110 -13.27 12.42 -0.24
CA SER A 110 -11.90 11.95 -0.45
C SER A 110 -11.91 10.62 -1.21
N THR A 111 -10.98 10.47 -2.16
CA THR A 111 -10.94 9.26 -3.00
C THR A 111 -10.26 8.11 -2.26
N VAL A 112 -10.83 6.92 -2.34
CA VAL A 112 -10.27 5.69 -1.77
C VAL A 112 -10.17 4.61 -2.83
N ALA A 113 -9.04 3.94 -2.88
CA ALA A 113 -8.87 2.68 -3.59
C ALA A 113 -8.43 1.58 -2.60
N LEU A 114 -9.06 0.41 -2.68
CA LEU A 114 -8.63 -0.80 -1.98
C LEU A 114 -8.30 -1.86 -3.03
N VAL A 115 -7.03 -2.25 -3.09
CA VAL A 115 -6.54 -3.28 -4.00
C VAL A 115 -6.13 -4.50 -3.20
N LYS A 116 -6.68 -5.64 -3.52
CA LYS A 116 -6.33 -6.94 -2.93
C LYS A 116 -5.65 -7.81 -3.98
N ARG A 117 -4.62 -8.53 -3.56
CA ARG A 117 -3.85 -9.47 -4.39
C ARG A 117 -3.38 -8.86 -5.71
N CYS A 118 -2.86 -7.64 -5.62
CA CYS A 118 -2.39 -6.86 -6.77
C CYS A 118 -1.48 -7.70 -7.68
N SER A 119 -1.71 -7.61 -9.00
CA SER A 119 -0.98 -8.36 -10.02
C SER A 119 -1.13 -9.89 -9.96
N ASN A 120 -2.12 -10.40 -9.24
CA ASN A 120 -2.49 -11.82 -9.19
C ASN A 120 -3.77 -12.07 -10.00
N LEU A 121 -4.03 -13.34 -10.38
CA LEU A 121 -5.27 -13.74 -11.05
C LEU A 121 -6.53 -13.47 -10.22
N GLU A 122 -6.37 -13.39 -8.90
CA GLU A 122 -7.45 -13.10 -7.95
C GLU A 122 -7.49 -11.62 -7.53
N GLU A 123 -6.86 -10.74 -8.30
CA GLU A 123 -6.85 -9.30 -8.02
C GLU A 123 -8.27 -8.75 -7.93
N LYS A 124 -8.52 -7.96 -6.87
CA LYS A 124 -9.77 -7.22 -6.69
C LYS A 124 -9.46 -5.76 -6.42
N VAL A 125 -10.12 -4.88 -7.16
CA VAL A 125 -9.95 -3.43 -7.04
C VAL A 125 -11.30 -2.80 -6.73
N LEU A 126 -11.39 -2.08 -5.61
CA LEU A 126 -12.51 -1.23 -5.24
C LEU A 126 -12.03 0.21 -5.27
N VAL A 127 -12.74 1.07 -5.98
CA VAL A 127 -12.45 2.52 -6.01
C VAL A 127 -13.75 3.28 -5.77
N GLY A 128 -13.70 4.27 -4.89
CA GLY A 128 -14.87 5.07 -4.54
C GLY A 128 -14.50 6.23 -3.62
N LYS A 129 -15.50 6.71 -2.88
CA LYS A 129 -15.35 7.80 -1.92
C LYS A 129 -15.16 7.26 -0.50
N LEU A 130 -14.50 8.02 0.35
CA LEU A 130 -14.27 7.64 1.75
C LEU A 130 -15.59 7.40 2.49
N GLY A 131 -16.65 8.19 2.18
CA GLY A 131 -17.98 8.01 2.73
C GLY A 131 -18.63 6.68 2.39
N ASP A 132 -18.24 6.04 1.28
CA ASP A 132 -18.84 4.79 0.81
C ASP A 132 -18.20 3.55 1.45
N VAL A 133 -17.02 3.69 2.09
CA VAL A 133 -16.20 2.57 2.58
C VAL A 133 -16.96 1.69 3.58
N LEU A 134 -17.85 2.25 4.39
CA LEU A 134 -18.66 1.48 5.36
C LEU A 134 -19.60 0.50 4.65
N SER A 135 -20.10 0.85 3.46
CA SER A 135 -21.01 0.02 2.66
C SER A 135 -20.28 -1.08 1.87
N TRP A 136 -18.95 -1.00 1.74
CA TRP A 136 -18.20 -1.96 0.97
C TRP A 136 -18.17 -3.32 1.65
N ASP A 137 -18.39 -4.39 0.88
CA ASP A 137 -18.15 -5.77 1.32
C ASP A 137 -16.65 -6.08 1.24
N ILE A 138 -15.94 -5.77 2.33
CA ILE A 138 -14.52 -5.97 2.47
C ILE A 138 -14.25 -7.23 3.27
N GLN A 139 -13.82 -8.28 2.60
CA GLN A 139 -13.30 -9.47 3.25
C GLN A 139 -11.83 -9.25 3.62
N GLU A 140 -11.42 -9.80 4.76
CA GLU A 140 -10.04 -9.77 5.20
C GLU A 140 -9.12 -10.39 4.15
N ASP A 141 -8.01 -9.71 3.87
CA ASP A 141 -6.94 -10.20 3.01
C ASP A 141 -5.62 -9.53 3.40
N TYR A 142 -4.64 -10.35 3.77
CA TYR A 142 -3.32 -9.86 4.13
C TYR A 142 -2.65 -9.12 2.96
N PHE A 143 -2.83 -9.62 1.74
CA PHE A 143 -2.28 -9.01 0.53
C PHE A 143 -3.18 -7.88 0.03
N SER A 144 -3.25 -6.80 0.80
CA SER A 144 -4.09 -5.65 0.50
C SER A 144 -3.34 -4.33 0.68
N VAL A 145 -3.66 -3.37 -0.18
CA VAL A 145 -3.19 -1.99 -0.11
C VAL A 145 -4.40 -1.08 -0.23
N ALA A 146 -4.55 -0.16 0.72
CA ALA A 146 -5.52 0.92 0.60
C ALA A 146 -4.80 2.23 0.31
N ILE A 147 -5.29 2.97 -0.69
CA ILE A 147 -4.83 4.30 -1.05
C ILE A 147 -5.96 5.27 -0.72
N VAL A 148 -5.70 6.25 0.12
CA VAL A 148 -6.67 7.29 0.49
C VAL A 148 -6.10 8.63 0.07
N LYS A 149 -6.74 9.27 -0.90
CA LYS A 149 -6.32 10.57 -1.42
C LYS A 149 -7.26 11.65 -0.92
N ARG A 150 -6.69 12.73 -0.36
CA ARG A 150 -7.45 13.85 0.23
C ARG A 150 -8.37 14.50 -0.81
N SER A 151 -7.86 14.72 -2.03
CA SER A 151 -8.61 15.27 -3.14
C SER A 151 -9.65 14.29 -3.68
N GLU A 152 -10.75 14.85 -4.21
CA GLU A 152 -11.66 14.11 -5.07
C GLU A 152 -11.01 13.95 -6.44
N VAL A 153 -10.67 12.73 -6.80
CA VAL A 153 -10.16 12.40 -8.13
C VAL A 153 -11.33 11.91 -8.98
N PRO A 154 -11.55 12.47 -10.19
CA PRO A 154 -12.59 11.97 -11.07
C PRO A 154 -12.36 10.48 -11.34
N ILE A 155 -13.29 9.64 -10.93
CA ILE A 155 -13.22 8.19 -11.16
C ILE A 155 -13.72 7.94 -12.59
N HIS A 156 -12.81 8.07 -13.56
CA HIS A 156 -13.12 7.86 -14.99
C HIS A 156 -13.15 6.38 -15.40
N TRP A 157 -13.02 5.47 -14.44
CA TRP A 157 -12.80 4.06 -14.69
C TRP A 157 -13.96 3.23 -14.14
N LYS A 158 -14.77 2.70 -15.01
CA LYS A 158 -15.59 1.54 -14.63
C LYS A 158 -14.64 0.39 -14.34
N THR A 159 -14.61 -0.05 -13.09
CA THR A 159 -13.97 -1.32 -12.75
C THR A 159 -14.60 -2.43 -13.59
N ASN A 160 -13.80 -3.34 -14.10
CA ASN A 160 -14.25 -4.49 -14.94
C ASN A 160 -15.16 -5.47 -14.17
N GLY A 161 -16.09 -4.98 -13.35
CA GLY A 161 -17.07 -5.74 -12.61
C GLY A 161 -18.44 -5.86 -13.30
N ASP A 162 -18.70 -5.08 -14.35
CA ASP A 162 -19.97 -5.09 -15.09
C ASP A 162 -19.83 -5.76 -16.46
N LYS A 163 -19.22 -6.92 -16.55
CA LYS A 163 -19.50 -7.84 -17.67
C LYS A 163 -20.50 -8.87 -17.16
N LYS A 164 -21.76 -8.63 -17.61
CA LYS A 164 -22.83 -9.63 -17.58
C LYS A 164 -22.37 -10.97 -18.16
#